data_47b4d94f0a67ddbf34ef34d82b6c4f78
#
_entry.id   47b4d94f0a67ddbf34ef34d82b6c4f78
#
_cell.length_a   1.000
_cell.length_b   1.000
_cell.length_c   1.000
_cell.angle_alpha   90.00
_cell.angle_beta   90.00
_cell.angle_gamma   90.00
#
_symmetry.space_group_name_H-M   'P 1'
#
loop_
_entity.id
_entity.type
_entity.pdbx_description
1 polymer ?
#
loop_
_entity_poly.entity_id
_entity_poly.type
_entity_poly.pdbx_seq_one_letter_code
_entity_poly.pdbx_strand_id
1 'polypeptide(L)'
;EEALEAADAVMQFIQETAHDASRNLAEEKGVFENYNQSIYKDQGIKYRNATTTTIAPTGTLSILAGCSSGIEPLFALSFVRNVMDNDKLLEVNPYFEKVATERGFYSRELMDTIAKTGSIREITEIPEDVRQVFATAHDVSSDWHVRMQAAFQKHTDNAVSKTVNLPHDATEGDVAKVYDLAFQ
;
A
#
# COMPACT_ATOMS: atom_id res chain seq x y z
N GLU A 1 7.00 -5.63 12.62
CA GLU A 1 6.67 -7.08 12.45
C GLU A 1 5.16 -7.30 12.40
N GLU A 2 4.38 -6.82 13.37
CA GLU A 2 2.90 -6.96 13.40
C GLU A 2 2.22 -6.54 12.08
N ALA A 3 2.69 -5.47 11.44
CA ALA A 3 2.14 -5.01 10.16
C ALA A 3 2.40 -6.01 9.01
N LEU A 4 3.53 -6.72 9.02
CA LEU A 4 3.82 -7.76 8.04
C LEU A 4 2.97 -9.00 8.27
N GLU A 5 2.76 -9.38 9.53
CA GLU A 5 1.89 -10.50 9.90
C GLU A 5 0.44 -10.21 9.50
N ALA A 6 -0.03 -8.98 9.75
CA ALA A 6 -1.35 -8.55 9.32
C ALA A 6 -1.50 -8.54 7.78
N ALA A 7 -0.49 -8.09 7.05
CA ALA A 7 -0.47 -8.10 5.58
C ALA A 7 -0.52 -9.53 5.02
N ASP A 8 0.31 -10.43 5.55
CA ASP A 8 0.33 -11.86 5.20
C ASP A 8 -1.04 -12.50 5.43
N ALA A 9 -1.62 -12.34 6.62
CA ALA A 9 -2.90 -12.93 6.99
C ALA A 9 -4.08 -12.39 6.14
N VAL A 10 -4.12 -11.08 5.91
CA VAL A 10 -5.19 -10.46 5.10
C VAL A 10 -5.10 -10.92 3.64
N MET A 11 -3.89 -10.93 3.06
CA MET A 11 -3.75 -11.32 1.67
C MET A 11 -3.95 -12.82 1.46
N GLN A 12 -3.52 -13.64 2.41
CA GLN A 12 -3.84 -15.07 2.42
C GLN A 12 -5.34 -15.32 2.39
N PHE A 13 -6.09 -14.65 3.27
CA PHE A 13 -7.55 -14.77 3.32
C PHE A 13 -8.22 -14.36 2.00
N ILE A 14 -7.75 -13.28 1.38
CA ILE A 14 -8.26 -12.80 0.08
C ILE A 14 -7.98 -13.83 -1.01
N GLN A 15 -6.75 -14.35 -1.09
CA GLN A 15 -6.36 -15.34 -2.09
C GLN A 15 -7.17 -16.64 -1.95
N GLU A 16 -7.25 -17.20 -0.75
CA GLU A 16 -8.00 -18.43 -0.49
C GLU A 16 -9.47 -18.28 -0.85
N THR A 17 -10.09 -17.17 -0.45
CA THR A 17 -11.50 -16.87 -0.78
C THR A 17 -11.70 -16.72 -2.30
N ALA A 18 -10.79 -16.04 -2.99
CA ALA A 18 -10.85 -15.85 -4.44
C ALA A 18 -10.65 -17.17 -5.20
N HIS A 19 -9.73 -18.02 -4.74
CA HIS A 19 -9.50 -19.34 -5.31
C HIS A 19 -10.70 -20.27 -5.10
N ASP A 20 -11.33 -20.25 -3.92
CA ASP A 20 -12.55 -21.01 -3.66
C ASP A 20 -13.71 -20.57 -4.56
N ALA A 21 -13.90 -19.26 -4.71
CA ALA A 21 -14.90 -18.72 -5.63
C ALA A 21 -14.62 -19.14 -7.09
N SER A 22 -13.35 -19.12 -7.52
CA SER A 22 -12.95 -19.52 -8.86
C SER A 22 -13.14 -21.04 -9.09
N ARG A 23 -12.94 -21.89 -8.06
CA ARG A 23 -13.27 -23.33 -8.11
C ARG A 23 -14.76 -23.57 -8.30
N ASN A 24 -15.57 -22.93 -7.49
CA ASN A 24 -17.04 -23.05 -7.58
C ASN A 24 -17.56 -22.56 -8.95
N LEU A 25 -17.04 -21.47 -9.47
CA LEU A 25 -17.38 -20.98 -10.81
C LEU A 25 -16.90 -21.93 -11.92
N ALA A 26 -15.82 -22.66 -11.72
CA ALA A 26 -15.36 -23.65 -12.70
C ALA A 26 -16.30 -24.86 -12.78
N GLU A 27 -16.97 -25.23 -11.69
CA GLU A 27 -18.00 -26.29 -11.71
C GLU A 27 -19.23 -25.86 -12.52
N GLU A 28 -19.64 -24.59 -12.41
CA GLU A 28 -20.81 -24.05 -13.11
C GLU A 28 -20.54 -23.70 -14.58
N LYS A 29 -19.39 -23.07 -14.86
CA LYS A 29 -19.08 -22.41 -16.14
C LYS A 29 -17.91 -23.04 -16.91
N GLY A 30 -17.33 -24.11 -16.37
CA GLY A 30 -16.11 -24.72 -16.90
C GLY A 30 -14.84 -23.95 -16.53
N VAL A 31 -13.71 -24.57 -16.80
CA VAL A 31 -12.35 -24.01 -16.54
C VAL A 31 -12.02 -22.91 -17.55
N PHE A 32 -10.95 -22.13 -17.27
CA PHE A 32 -10.43 -21.14 -18.22
C PHE A 32 -9.85 -21.81 -19.50
N GLU A 33 -9.81 -21.06 -20.59
CA GLU A 33 -9.55 -21.59 -21.95
C GLU A 33 -8.25 -22.40 -22.06
N ASN A 34 -7.15 -21.89 -21.51
CA ASN A 34 -5.83 -22.52 -21.57
C ASN A 34 -5.54 -23.48 -20.39
N TYR A 35 -6.56 -23.93 -19.68
CA TYR A 35 -6.41 -24.82 -18.51
C TYR A 35 -5.56 -26.05 -18.82
N ASN A 36 -5.76 -26.66 -19.98
CA ASN A 36 -5.05 -27.89 -20.38
C ASN A 36 -3.54 -27.71 -20.58
N GLN A 37 -3.05 -26.47 -20.65
CA GLN A 37 -1.65 -26.10 -20.81
C GLN A 37 -1.08 -25.45 -19.53
N SER A 38 -1.85 -25.44 -18.45
CA SER A 38 -1.47 -24.80 -17.21
C SER A 38 -0.97 -25.80 -16.17
N ILE A 39 -0.21 -25.29 -15.20
CA ILE A 39 0.23 -26.04 -14.01
C ILE A 39 -0.95 -26.61 -13.21
N TYR A 40 -2.10 -25.94 -13.24
CA TYR A 40 -3.29 -26.35 -12.50
C TYR A 40 -3.88 -27.67 -12.99
N LYS A 41 -3.72 -27.99 -14.27
CA LYS A 41 -4.10 -29.30 -14.81
C LYS A 41 -3.27 -30.41 -14.19
N ASP A 42 -1.97 -30.21 -14.09
CA ASP A 42 -1.05 -31.19 -13.53
C ASP A 42 -1.29 -31.43 -12.04
N GLN A 43 -1.73 -30.38 -11.35
CA GLN A 43 -2.13 -30.39 -9.94
C GLN A 43 -3.56 -30.93 -9.72
N GLY A 44 -4.34 -31.12 -10.77
CA GLY A 44 -5.75 -31.54 -10.68
C GLY A 44 -6.70 -30.47 -10.14
N ILE A 45 -6.26 -29.19 -10.09
CA ILE A 45 -7.04 -28.07 -9.57
C ILE A 45 -7.79 -27.39 -10.71
N LYS A 46 -9.11 -27.28 -10.59
CA LYS A 46 -9.96 -26.63 -11.59
C LYS A 46 -10.32 -25.21 -11.17
N TYR A 47 -9.85 -24.24 -11.94
CA TYR A 47 -10.22 -22.83 -11.77
C TYR A 47 -10.96 -22.29 -12.99
N ARG A 48 -11.91 -21.37 -12.74
CA ARG A 48 -12.58 -20.59 -13.81
C ARG A 48 -11.65 -19.51 -14.35
N ASN A 49 -10.79 -18.95 -13.52
CA ASN A 49 -9.89 -17.84 -13.83
C ASN A 49 -8.45 -18.31 -13.72
N ALA A 50 -7.61 -17.97 -14.67
CA ALA A 50 -6.19 -18.31 -14.63
C ALA A 50 -5.46 -17.65 -13.46
N THR A 51 -5.88 -16.43 -13.09
CA THR A 51 -5.44 -15.69 -11.92
C THR A 51 -6.63 -14.93 -11.32
N THR A 52 -6.62 -14.68 -10.02
CA THR A 52 -7.72 -14.04 -9.32
C THR A 52 -7.30 -12.81 -8.53
N THR A 53 -6.02 -12.68 -8.20
CA THR A 53 -5.49 -11.59 -7.36
C THR A 53 -4.35 -10.85 -8.03
N THR A 54 -4.35 -9.53 -7.88
CA THR A 54 -3.27 -8.62 -8.31
C THR A 54 -3.26 -7.38 -7.43
N ILE A 55 -2.11 -6.77 -7.25
CA ILE A 55 -1.99 -5.44 -6.65
C ILE A 55 -1.43 -4.49 -7.70
N ALA A 56 -2.35 -3.80 -8.38
CA ALA A 56 -2.03 -2.81 -9.40
C ALA A 56 -1.75 -1.42 -8.78
N PRO A 57 -1.17 -0.47 -9.51
CA PRO A 57 -0.87 0.88 -8.98
C PRO A 57 -2.10 1.67 -8.50
N THR A 58 -3.26 1.51 -9.11
CA THR A 58 -4.58 2.07 -8.73
C THR A 58 -4.61 3.58 -8.43
N GLY A 59 -3.75 4.40 -9.06
CA GLY A 59 -3.61 5.84 -8.77
C GLY A 59 -4.93 6.61 -8.87
N THR A 60 -5.65 6.50 -9.98
CA THR A 60 -6.95 7.17 -10.16
C THR A 60 -8.04 6.58 -9.26
N LEU A 61 -8.06 5.26 -9.09
CA LEU A 61 -9.06 4.59 -8.24
C LEU A 61 -8.89 4.98 -6.78
N SER A 62 -7.67 5.13 -6.30
CA SER A 62 -7.41 5.55 -4.92
C SER A 62 -7.91 6.97 -4.63
N ILE A 63 -7.76 7.88 -5.60
CA ILE A 63 -8.28 9.24 -5.49
C ILE A 63 -9.82 9.21 -5.41
N LEU A 64 -10.47 8.45 -6.28
CA LEU A 64 -11.93 8.32 -6.28
C LEU A 64 -12.47 7.67 -5.00
N ALA A 65 -11.74 6.69 -4.46
CA ALA A 65 -12.11 5.98 -3.24
C ALA A 65 -11.69 6.70 -1.95
N GLY A 66 -10.88 7.78 -2.03
CA GLY A 66 -10.38 8.50 -0.86
C GLY A 66 -9.47 7.65 0.04
N CYS A 67 -8.65 6.77 -0.56
CA CYS A 67 -7.71 5.90 0.16
C CYS A 67 -6.31 5.91 -0.48
N SER A 68 -5.34 5.25 0.14
CA SER A 68 -4.01 5.07 -0.44
C SER A 68 -4.03 4.10 -1.62
N SER A 69 -3.07 4.23 -2.54
CA SER A 69 -2.91 3.37 -3.72
C SER A 69 -2.30 2.02 -3.36
N GLY A 70 -2.96 0.95 -3.72
CA GLY A 70 -2.43 -0.41 -3.52
C GLY A 70 -2.00 -0.65 -2.07
N ILE A 71 -0.74 -1.05 -1.89
CA ILE A 71 -0.10 -1.23 -0.58
C ILE A 71 0.89 -0.11 -0.24
N GLU A 72 0.77 1.03 -0.91
CA GLU A 72 1.64 2.18 -0.65
C GLU A 72 1.28 2.87 0.66
N PRO A 73 2.26 3.27 1.49
CA PRO A 73 2.00 4.18 2.59
C PRO A 73 1.57 5.54 2.06
N LEU A 74 0.93 6.35 2.89
CA LEU A 74 0.58 7.71 2.53
C LEU A 74 1.83 8.52 2.18
N PHE A 75 1.77 9.28 1.09
CA PHE A 75 2.88 10.15 0.69
C PHE A 75 3.00 11.36 1.61
N ALA A 76 1.86 11.94 1.99
CA ALA A 76 1.78 13.07 2.89
C ALA A 76 0.47 13.05 3.68
N LEU A 77 0.50 13.53 4.92
CA LEU A 77 -0.69 13.69 5.77
C LEU A 77 -1.37 15.05 5.58
N SER A 78 -0.57 16.07 5.25
CA SER A 78 -1.03 17.39 4.90
C SER A 78 -0.21 17.92 3.73
N PHE A 79 -0.85 18.55 2.76
CA PHE A 79 -0.17 19.09 1.58
C PHE A 79 -0.93 20.31 1.04
N VAL A 80 -0.21 21.16 0.33
CA VAL A 80 -0.77 22.34 -0.32
C VAL A 80 -1.06 22.02 -1.78
N ARG A 81 -2.33 22.08 -2.16
CA ARG A 81 -2.75 22.01 -3.55
C ARG A 81 -2.81 23.41 -4.14
N ASN A 82 -2.07 23.65 -5.21
CA ASN A 82 -2.22 24.84 -6.00
C ASN A 82 -3.41 24.65 -6.96
N VAL A 83 -4.46 25.45 -6.79
CA VAL A 83 -5.64 25.49 -7.66
C VAL A 83 -5.60 26.71 -8.57
N MET A 84 -6.57 26.84 -9.48
CA MET A 84 -6.65 27.95 -10.41
C MET A 84 -6.44 29.29 -9.70
N ASP A 85 -5.77 30.25 -10.39
CA ASP A 85 -5.44 31.60 -9.91
C ASP A 85 -4.44 31.70 -8.73
N ASN A 86 -3.55 30.69 -8.56
CA ASN A 86 -2.56 30.63 -7.48
C ASN A 86 -3.12 30.50 -6.06
N ASP A 87 -4.37 30.17 -5.93
CA ASP A 87 -4.93 29.87 -4.60
C ASP A 87 -4.31 28.59 -4.04
N LYS A 88 -3.90 28.67 -2.78
CA LYS A 88 -3.29 27.56 -2.04
C LYS A 88 -4.32 26.94 -1.11
N LEU A 89 -4.75 25.72 -1.44
CA LEU A 89 -5.64 24.95 -0.61
C LEU A 89 -4.85 23.95 0.23
N LEU A 90 -4.95 24.05 1.54
CA LEU A 90 -4.39 23.05 2.45
C LEU A 90 -5.33 21.86 2.50
N GLU A 91 -4.85 20.71 2.10
CA GLU A 91 -5.56 19.44 2.23
C GLU A 91 -4.92 18.56 3.31
N VAL A 92 -5.76 17.99 4.16
CA VAL A 92 -5.34 17.12 5.28
C VAL A 92 -5.97 15.76 5.09
N ASN A 93 -5.23 14.70 5.40
CA ASN A 93 -5.78 13.34 5.40
C ASN A 93 -6.94 13.26 6.40
N PRO A 94 -8.15 12.84 5.98
CA PRO A 94 -9.35 12.92 6.81
C PRO A 94 -9.29 12.03 8.07
N TYR A 95 -8.56 10.91 8.01
CA TYR A 95 -8.38 10.05 9.19
C TYR A 95 -7.43 10.69 10.20
N PHE A 96 -6.36 11.31 9.72
CA PHE A 96 -5.44 12.05 10.59
C PHE A 96 -6.12 13.26 11.22
N GLU A 97 -6.87 14.04 10.43
CA GLU A 97 -7.64 15.20 10.92
C GLU A 97 -8.64 14.79 12.00
N LYS A 98 -9.35 13.67 11.78
CA LYS A 98 -10.29 13.12 12.77
C LYS A 98 -9.58 12.79 14.07
N VAL A 99 -8.48 12.02 14.02
CA VAL A 99 -7.70 11.64 15.21
C VAL A 99 -7.14 12.88 15.91
N ALA A 100 -6.59 13.83 15.17
CA ALA A 100 -6.04 15.07 15.73
C ALA A 100 -7.12 15.89 16.46
N THR A 101 -8.32 15.97 15.89
CA THR A 101 -9.47 16.67 16.49
C THR A 101 -9.97 15.96 17.73
N GLU A 102 -10.20 14.64 17.67
CA GLU A 102 -10.70 13.82 18.79
C GLU A 102 -9.73 13.81 19.98
N ARG A 103 -8.43 13.87 19.71
CA ARG A 103 -7.37 13.86 20.72
C ARG A 103 -6.92 15.27 21.14
N GLY A 104 -7.49 16.33 20.54
CA GLY A 104 -7.34 17.71 20.98
C GLY A 104 -6.04 18.40 20.60
N PHE A 105 -5.28 17.88 19.61
CA PHE A 105 -4.04 18.51 19.13
C PHE A 105 -4.16 19.12 17.72
N TYR A 106 -5.36 19.15 17.12
CA TYR A 106 -5.58 19.76 15.82
C TYR A 106 -5.41 21.28 15.90
N SER A 107 -4.54 21.83 15.06
CA SER A 107 -4.46 23.26 14.77
C SER A 107 -4.07 23.49 13.32
N ARG A 108 -4.47 24.66 12.76
CA ARG A 108 -4.09 25.02 11.40
C ARG A 108 -2.58 25.19 11.26
N GLU A 109 -1.93 25.77 12.27
CA GLU A 109 -0.49 25.96 12.32
C GLU A 109 0.26 24.62 12.29
N LEU A 110 -0.25 23.64 13.03
CA LEU A 110 0.29 22.28 12.99
C LEU A 110 0.14 21.66 11.60
N MET A 111 -1.04 21.77 10.96
CA MET A 111 -1.27 21.23 9.62
C MET A 111 -0.38 21.91 8.56
N ASP A 112 -0.19 23.23 8.65
CA ASP A 112 0.75 23.98 7.80
C ASP A 112 2.21 23.53 8.02
N THR A 113 2.58 23.22 9.25
CA THR A 113 3.91 22.70 9.60
C THR A 113 4.11 21.31 8.99
N ILE A 114 3.14 20.41 9.14
CA ILE A 114 3.18 19.06 8.55
C ILE A 114 3.29 19.14 7.02
N ALA A 115 2.54 20.05 6.39
CA ALA A 115 2.61 20.23 4.94
C ALA A 115 3.98 20.71 4.44
N LYS A 116 4.75 21.39 5.29
CA LYS A 116 6.12 21.86 4.96
C LYS A 116 7.17 20.80 5.24
N THR A 117 7.03 20.05 6.34
CA THR A 117 8.01 19.03 6.76
C THR A 117 7.80 17.70 6.04
N GLY A 118 6.57 17.39 5.61
CA GLY A 118 6.19 16.12 4.97
C GLY A 118 6.07 14.93 5.92
N SER A 119 6.47 15.08 7.18
CA SER A 119 6.45 14.02 8.20
C SER A 119 6.04 14.58 9.55
N ILE A 120 5.44 13.72 10.38
CA ILE A 120 5.08 14.05 11.78
C ILE A 120 6.05 13.42 12.80
N ARG A 121 7.05 12.68 12.34
CA ARG A 121 7.90 11.85 13.18
C ARG A 121 8.60 12.62 14.29
N GLU A 122 9.09 13.81 13.98
CA GLU A 122 9.84 14.68 14.90
C GLU A 122 8.96 15.72 15.62
N ILE A 123 7.65 15.74 15.37
CA ILE A 123 6.73 16.71 15.99
C ILE A 123 6.27 16.18 17.35
N THR A 124 6.95 16.57 18.40
CA THR A 124 6.77 16.01 19.76
C THR A 124 5.44 16.39 20.42
N GLU A 125 4.74 17.41 19.94
CA GLU A 125 3.39 17.75 20.40
C GLU A 125 2.33 16.74 19.93
N ILE A 126 2.62 15.91 18.92
CA ILE A 126 1.77 14.81 18.48
C ILE A 126 2.10 13.57 19.32
N PRO A 127 1.11 12.90 19.90
CA PRO A 127 1.33 11.68 20.69
C PRO A 127 2.10 10.60 19.92
N GLU A 128 3.00 9.90 20.60
CA GLU A 128 3.92 8.95 19.96
C GLU A 128 3.20 7.82 19.21
N ASP A 129 2.13 7.27 19.77
CA ASP A 129 1.32 6.24 19.14
C ASP A 129 0.69 6.74 17.81
N VAL A 130 0.31 8.01 17.73
CA VAL A 130 -0.18 8.62 16.48
C VAL A 130 0.96 8.76 15.46
N ARG A 131 2.15 9.21 15.90
CA ARG A 131 3.33 9.34 15.03
C ARG A 131 3.79 8.01 14.45
N GLN A 132 3.62 6.92 15.19
CA GLN A 132 3.94 5.56 14.73
C GLN A 132 2.94 5.05 13.68
N VAL A 133 1.64 5.31 13.86
CA VAL A 133 0.59 4.85 12.96
C VAL A 133 0.55 5.66 11.66
N PHE A 134 0.70 6.97 11.74
CA PHE A 134 0.62 7.88 10.59
C PHE A 134 1.99 8.17 9.96
N ALA A 135 2.85 7.18 9.88
CA ALA A 135 4.11 7.28 9.15
C ALA A 135 3.87 7.47 7.64
N THR A 136 4.62 8.37 7.03
CA THR A 136 4.56 8.61 5.58
C THR A 136 5.56 7.73 4.82
N ALA A 137 5.47 7.74 3.49
CA ALA A 137 6.33 6.93 2.62
C ALA A 137 7.83 7.18 2.85
N HIS A 138 8.22 8.41 3.20
CA HIS A 138 9.60 8.77 3.51
C HIS A 138 10.04 8.41 4.93
N ASP A 139 9.11 8.14 5.83
CA ASP A 139 9.40 7.66 7.19
C ASP A 139 9.71 6.17 7.24
N VAL A 140 9.32 5.43 6.21
CA VAL A 140 9.51 3.98 6.08
C VAL A 140 10.83 3.72 5.37
N SER A 141 11.71 2.90 5.95
CA SER A 141 12.97 2.54 5.29
C SER A 141 12.75 1.65 4.06
N SER A 142 13.69 1.70 3.12
CA SER A 142 13.64 0.91 1.88
C SER A 142 13.43 -0.58 2.12
N ASP A 143 14.07 -1.14 3.14
CA ASP A 143 13.93 -2.55 3.53
C ASP A 143 12.50 -2.93 3.90
N TRP A 144 11.80 -2.06 4.65
CA TRP A 144 10.42 -2.30 5.03
C TRP A 144 9.45 -2.17 3.85
N HIS A 145 9.75 -1.31 2.88
CA HIS A 145 9.00 -1.27 1.62
C HIS A 145 9.06 -2.61 0.89
N VAL A 146 10.25 -3.20 0.76
CA VAL A 146 10.46 -4.49 0.08
C VAL A 146 9.83 -5.64 0.87
N ARG A 147 10.02 -5.68 2.20
CA ARG A 147 9.42 -6.71 3.07
C ARG A 147 7.90 -6.70 3.02
N MET A 148 7.29 -5.52 2.99
CA MET A 148 5.83 -5.39 2.84
C MET A 148 5.38 -5.92 1.47
N GLN A 149 6.08 -5.60 0.40
CA GLN A 149 5.81 -6.16 -0.93
C GLN A 149 5.89 -7.69 -0.93
N ALA A 150 6.93 -8.26 -0.31
CA ALA A 150 7.12 -9.70 -0.23
C ALA A 150 5.98 -10.39 0.55
N ALA A 151 5.52 -9.79 1.66
CA ALA A 151 4.40 -10.32 2.43
C ALA A 151 3.10 -10.39 1.60
N PHE A 152 2.80 -9.37 0.81
CA PHE A 152 1.66 -9.40 -0.10
C PHE A 152 1.88 -10.33 -1.31
N GLN A 153 3.09 -10.33 -1.90
CA GLN A 153 3.40 -11.16 -3.08
C GLN A 153 3.26 -12.65 -2.80
N LYS A 154 3.54 -13.09 -1.59
CA LYS A 154 3.40 -14.48 -1.17
C LYS A 154 2.01 -15.05 -1.43
N HIS A 155 0.97 -14.20 -1.38
CA HIS A 155 -0.43 -14.57 -1.55
C HIS A 155 -1.11 -13.85 -2.72
N THR A 156 -0.35 -13.36 -3.69
CA THR A 156 -0.88 -12.70 -4.89
C THR A 156 -0.51 -13.47 -6.14
N ASP A 157 -1.49 -13.83 -6.97
CA ASP A 157 -1.26 -14.63 -8.19
C ASP A 157 -0.41 -13.87 -9.21
N ASN A 158 -0.68 -12.58 -9.38
CA ASN A 158 0.08 -11.70 -10.27
C ASN A 158 1.12 -10.89 -9.49
N ALA A 159 1.78 -9.96 -10.17
CA ALA A 159 2.76 -9.09 -9.54
C ALA A 159 2.10 -8.07 -8.59
N VAL A 160 2.85 -7.65 -7.59
CA VAL A 160 2.51 -6.56 -6.66
C VAL A 160 3.24 -5.30 -7.08
N SER A 161 2.48 -4.24 -7.38
CA SER A 161 3.04 -2.91 -7.60
C SER A 161 3.51 -2.31 -6.28
N LYS A 162 4.77 -1.85 -6.25
CA LYS A 162 5.34 -1.21 -5.06
C LYS A 162 6.40 -0.18 -5.43
N THR A 163 6.25 1.01 -4.86
CA THR A 163 7.27 2.07 -4.93
C THR A 163 8.15 2.01 -3.69
N VAL A 164 9.46 2.02 -3.88
CA VAL A 164 10.42 2.25 -2.80
C VAL A 164 10.85 3.71 -2.85
N ASN A 165 10.47 4.47 -1.82
CA ASN A 165 10.83 5.87 -1.71
C ASN A 165 12.23 5.99 -1.08
N LEU A 166 13.13 6.63 -1.79
CA LEU A 166 14.49 6.89 -1.35
C LEU A 166 14.69 8.39 -1.12
N PRO A 167 15.54 8.81 -0.17
CA PRO A 167 15.88 10.21 0.02
C PRO A 167 16.68 10.77 -1.16
N HIS A 168 16.74 12.09 -1.29
CA HIS A 168 17.41 12.76 -2.41
C HIS A 168 18.93 12.46 -2.50
N ASP A 169 19.56 12.16 -1.38
CA ASP A 169 20.97 11.82 -1.24
C ASP A 169 21.27 10.33 -1.34
N ALA A 170 20.28 9.51 -1.70
CA ALA A 170 20.46 8.09 -1.93
C ALA A 170 21.49 7.81 -3.03
N THR A 171 22.28 6.78 -2.83
CA THR A 171 23.34 6.36 -3.73
C THR A 171 22.90 5.22 -4.65
N GLU A 172 23.65 4.96 -5.72
CA GLU A 172 23.47 3.76 -6.56
C GLU A 172 23.55 2.46 -5.72
N GLY A 173 24.40 2.45 -4.69
CA GLY A 173 24.49 1.32 -3.76
C GLY A 173 23.22 1.08 -2.94
N ASP A 174 22.46 2.12 -2.61
CA ASP A 174 21.20 1.99 -1.91
C ASP A 174 20.12 1.42 -2.84
N VAL A 175 20.11 1.84 -4.11
CA VAL A 175 19.24 1.25 -5.13
C VAL A 175 19.58 -0.22 -5.35
N ALA A 176 20.87 -0.58 -5.49
CA ALA A 176 21.30 -1.96 -5.67
C ALA A 176 20.84 -2.85 -4.51
N LYS A 177 20.98 -2.41 -3.26
CA LYS A 177 20.50 -3.14 -2.08
C LYS A 177 19.00 -3.44 -2.13
N VAL A 178 18.17 -2.50 -2.63
CA VAL A 178 16.73 -2.70 -2.78
C VAL A 178 16.44 -3.84 -3.76
N TYR A 179 17.13 -3.87 -4.91
CA TYR A 179 16.96 -4.93 -5.89
C TYR A 179 17.49 -6.27 -5.40
N ASP A 180 18.63 -6.28 -4.72
CA ASP A 180 19.20 -7.50 -4.14
C ASP A 180 18.25 -8.11 -3.09
N LEU A 181 17.66 -7.27 -2.23
CA LEU A 181 16.68 -7.72 -1.23
C LEU A 181 15.39 -8.22 -1.87
N ALA A 182 14.94 -7.56 -2.93
CA ALA A 182 13.72 -7.96 -3.64
C ALA A 182 13.89 -9.27 -4.43
N PHE A 183 15.12 -9.65 -4.77
CA PHE A 183 15.44 -10.89 -5.46
C PHE A 183 15.52 -12.11 -4.51
N GLN A 184 15.78 -11.92 -3.23
CA GLN A 184 15.86 -12.98 -2.20
C GLN A 184 14.47 -13.53 -1.84
#